data_51928e15f1a5a717bd193a58c410838d
#
_entry.id   51928e15f1a5a717bd193a58c410838d
#
_cell.length_a   1.000
_cell.length_b   1.000
_cell.length_c   1.000
_cell.angle_alpha   90.00
_cell.angle_beta   90.00
_cell.angle_gamma   90.00
#
_symmetry.space_group_name_H-M   'P 1'
#
loop_
_entity.id
_entity.type
_entity.pdbx_description
1 polymer ?
#
loop_
_entity_poly.entity_id
_entity_poly.type
_entity_poly.pdbx_seq_one_letter_code
_entity_poly.pdbx_strand_id
1 'polypeptide(L)'
;MKEIPLSVPNLNIEISENLRECVETGWVSTGGRFIAEFEEKVAAYAGAGEAVGCQSGTAGLHTALRILGVGADDIVICPTLTFIAAVNPVRYLGAEPVFIDCGDDFCMDPAKLERYLREDCHAEQRTIIDDATGKVVRAIIVVHVFGVIAGMERIMDVAAAYGLPALEDATEAMGSFMRGGRYDGRHAGTIGDIGVFSFNANKIITTGGGGMIVSSGGDGTDAGARARSYIDEARYLTTTAKDDGLYFAHNEVGYNYRMLNIQAALGVSQINELDKFIEIKQRNYALYAELLGGGGLRLLPPPENQRWNHWFYSLYIYDDDDGNPGARRDRVMKALIAEGVQCRPVWKLVHTQEPYKEFRATDVERAYDYEKHILNLPCSTSLSEDDVRYVCKLIVGK
;
A
#
# COMPACT_ATOMS: atom_id res chain seq x y z
N MET A 1 33.94 3.71 -1.14
CA MET A 1 33.01 2.63 -1.49
C MET A 1 31.79 3.30 -2.08
N LYS A 2 31.24 2.85 -3.20
CA LYS A 2 30.02 3.42 -3.80
C LYS A 2 28.83 2.96 -2.96
N GLU A 3 27.99 3.90 -2.49
CA GLU A 3 26.74 3.52 -1.83
C GLU A 3 25.64 3.28 -2.88
N ILE A 4 24.95 2.15 -2.79
CA ILE A 4 23.80 1.80 -3.62
C ILE A 4 22.57 1.76 -2.70
N PRO A 5 21.70 2.78 -2.74
CA PRO A 5 20.53 2.84 -1.87
C PRO A 5 19.45 1.85 -2.31
N LEU A 6 18.61 1.42 -1.35
CA LEU A 6 17.47 0.53 -1.63
C LEU A 6 16.44 1.19 -2.54
N SER A 7 15.96 2.36 -2.16
CA SER A 7 14.98 3.15 -2.93
C SER A 7 15.11 4.62 -2.52
N VAL A 8 15.44 5.48 -3.48
CA VAL A 8 15.52 6.93 -3.30
C VAL A 8 14.62 7.66 -4.28
N PRO A 9 14.12 8.85 -3.91
CA PRO A 9 13.30 9.65 -4.81
C PRO A 9 14.06 10.07 -6.06
N ASN A 10 13.37 10.18 -7.18
CA ASN A 10 13.86 10.78 -8.40
C ASN A 10 13.17 12.15 -8.58
N LEU A 11 13.89 13.21 -8.35
CA LEU A 11 13.38 14.57 -8.41
C LEU A 11 13.94 15.29 -9.64
N ASN A 12 13.07 15.86 -10.46
CA ASN A 12 13.41 16.59 -11.68
C ASN A 12 13.41 18.13 -11.45
N ILE A 13 13.83 18.89 -12.46
CA ILE A 13 13.95 20.35 -12.36
C ILE A 13 12.59 21.07 -12.29
N GLU A 14 11.53 20.50 -12.89
CA GLU A 14 10.17 21.06 -12.89
C GLU A 14 9.63 21.22 -11.46
N ILE A 15 10.00 20.31 -10.56
CA ILE A 15 9.68 20.40 -9.13
C ILE A 15 10.14 21.72 -8.52
N SER A 16 11.32 22.19 -8.91
CA SER A 16 11.90 23.44 -8.38
C SER A 16 11.06 24.67 -8.77
N GLU A 17 10.44 24.66 -9.94
CA GLU A 17 9.57 25.75 -10.40
C GLU A 17 8.25 25.79 -9.62
N ASN A 18 7.58 24.65 -9.46
CA ASN A 18 6.36 24.54 -8.68
C ASN A 18 6.57 24.92 -7.21
N LEU A 19 7.67 24.47 -6.61
CA LEU A 19 8.01 24.83 -5.23
C LEU A 19 8.31 26.31 -5.07
N ARG A 20 8.99 26.94 -6.05
CA ARG A 20 9.25 28.38 -6.07
C ARG A 20 7.94 29.14 -6.07
N GLU A 21 6.97 28.79 -6.92
CA GLU A 21 5.64 29.40 -6.95
C GLU A 21 4.96 29.35 -5.57
N CYS A 22 5.00 28.19 -4.88
CA CYS A 22 4.43 28.08 -3.53
C CYS A 22 5.06 29.09 -2.56
N VAL A 23 6.38 29.28 -2.62
CA VAL A 23 7.11 30.17 -1.70
C VAL A 23 6.86 31.64 -2.08
N GLU A 24 6.93 32.00 -3.35
CA GLU A 24 6.74 33.38 -3.84
C GLU A 24 5.31 33.89 -3.59
N THR A 25 4.32 33.01 -3.73
CA THR A 25 2.90 33.35 -3.51
C THR A 25 2.46 33.22 -2.04
N GLY A 26 3.27 32.56 -1.18
CA GLY A 26 2.93 32.26 0.21
C GLY A 26 1.91 31.12 0.38
N TRP A 27 1.46 30.46 -0.69
CA TRP A 27 0.52 29.33 -0.62
C TRP A 27 1.26 28.02 -0.34
N VAL A 28 1.67 27.81 0.90
CA VAL A 28 2.48 26.65 1.32
C VAL A 28 1.68 25.60 2.12
N SER A 29 0.51 25.97 2.70
CA SER A 29 -0.28 25.16 3.62
C SER A 29 -1.43 24.43 2.89
N THR A 30 -2.57 24.27 3.56
CA THR A 30 -3.73 23.48 3.10
C THR A 30 -4.62 24.18 2.07
N GLY A 31 -4.23 25.33 1.59
CA GLY A 31 -4.82 26.06 0.45
C GLY A 31 -3.79 26.21 -0.68
N GLY A 32 -4.29 26.33 -1.90
CA GLY A 32 -3.46 26.53 -3.08
C GLY A 32 -3.88 25.65 -4.26
N ARG A 33 -3.49 26.04 -5.49
CA ARG A 33 -3.95 25.40 -6.73
C ARG A 33 -3.42 23.98 -6.93
N PHE A 34 -2.20 23.70 -6.43
CA PHE A 34 -1.56 22.42 -6.67
C PHE A 34 -2.28 21.24 -5.99
N ILE A 35 -3.02 21.48 -4.90
CA ILE A 35 -3.79 20.42 -4.22
C ILE A 35 -4.86 19.89 -5.18
N ALA A 36 -5.70 20.77 -5.74
CA ALA A 36 -6.75 20.37 -6.66
C ALA A 36 -6.16 19.74 -7.94
N GLU A 37 -5.11 20.35 -8.50
CA GLU A 37 -4.43 19.83 -9.69
C GLU A 37 -3.86 18.43 -9.47
N PHE A 38 -3.27 18.17 -8.32
CA PHE A 38 -2.72 16.84 -8.01
C PHE A 38 -3.83 15.81 -7.76
N GLU A 39 -4.92 16.19 -7.06
CA GLU A 39 -6.10 15.34 -6.88
C GLU A 39 -6.71 14.94 -8.24
N GLU A 40 -6.92 15.90 -9.16
CA GLU A 40 -7.43 15.65 -10.50
C GLU A 40 -6.52 14.73 -11.32
N LYS A 41 -5.20 14.95 -11.29
CA LYS A 41 -4.24 14.12 -12.02
C LYS A 41 -4.18 12.69 -11.48
N VAL A 42 -4.22 12.51 -10.16
CA VAL A 42 -4.23 11.16 -9.55
C VAL A 42 -5.54 10.45 -9.86
N ALA A 43 -6.69 11.13 -9.75
CA ALA A 43 -7.99 10.57 -10.09
C ALA A 43 -8.03 10.15 -11.57
N ALA A 44 -7.59 11.01 -12.47
CA ALA A 44 -7.54 10.72 -13.91
C ALA A 44 -6.62 9.53 -14.24
N TYR A 45 -5.41 9.49 -13.64
CA TYR A 45 -4.45 8.40 -13.86
C TYR A 45 -4.99 7.06 -13.36
N ALA A 46 -5.58 7.03 -12.17
CA ALA A 46 -6.11 5.82 -11.58
C ALA A 46 -7.49 5.40 -12.15
N GLY A 47 -8.15 6.26 -12.94
CA GLY A 47 -9.53 6.03 -13.35
C GLY A 47 -10.51 6.06 -12.18
N ALA A 48 -10.18 6.80 -11.12
CA ALA A 48 -11.07 7.07 -10.01
C ALA A 48 -12.04 8.21 -10.33
N GLY A 49 -13.20 8.27 -9.67
CA GLY A 49 -14.15 9.35 -9.87
C GLY A 49 -13.64 10.67 -9.32
N GLU A 50 -13.15 10.65 -8.09
CA GLU A 50 -12.57 11.78 -7.38
C GLU A 50 -11.48 11.30 -6.42
N ALA A 51 -10.65 12.25 -5.97
CA ALA A 51 -9.58 12.01 -5.01
C ALA A 51 -9.52 13.12 -3.95
N VAL A 52 -9.01 12.77 -2.77
CA VAL A 52 -8.77 13.72 -1.66
C VAL A 52 -7.35 13.55 -1.15
N GLY A 53 -6.53 14.59 -1.29
CA GLY A 53 -5.16 14.62 -0.80
C GLY A 53 -5.09 14.70 0.73
N CYS A 54 -4.27 13.85 1.35
CA CYS A 54 -4.02 13.82 2.79
C CYS A 54 -2.53 13.83 3.12
N GLN A 55 -2.16 14.02 4.40
CA GLN A 55 -0.78 14.20 4.83
C GLN A 55 0.07 12.92 4.74
N SER A 56 -0.55 11.75 4.74
CA SER A 56 0.13 10.46 4.60
C SER A 56 -0.85 9.35 4.22
N GLY A 57 -0.34 8.21 3.71
CA GLY A 57 -1.17 7.03 3.52
C GLY A 57 -1.83 6.56 4.83
N THR A 58 -1.12 6.62 5.95
CA THR A 58 -1.69 6.26 7.27
C THR A 58 -2.86 7.16 7.66
N ALA A 59 -2.77 8.47 7.42
CA ALA A 59 -3.88 9.40 7.64
C ALA A 59 -5.07 9.08 6.73
N GLY A 60 -4.80 8.70 5.48
CA GLY A 60 -5.82 8.25 4.54
C GLY A 60 -6.53 6.97 5.00
N LEU A 61 -5.78 5.95 5.41
CA LEU A 61 -6.34 4.70 5.94
C LEU A 61 -7.16 4.92 7.21
N HIS A 62 -6.69 5.78 8.12
CA HIS A 62 -7.44 6.14 9.33
C HIS A 62 -8.77 6.81 8.99
N THR A 63 -8.75 7.78 8.07
CA THR A 63 -9.98 8.46 7.62
C THR A 63 -10.93 7.48 6.92
N ALA A 64 -10.42 6.60 6.05
CA ALA A 64 -11.23 5.62 5.34
C ALA A 64 -11.90 4.63 6.30
N LEU A 65 -11.18 4.09 7.29
CA LEU A 65 -11.78 3.21 8.32
C LEU A 65 -12.85 3.92 9.13
N ARG A 66 -12.63 5.20 9.48
CA ARG A 66 -13.64 6.01 10.17
C ARG A 66 -14.91 6.18 9.33
N ILE A 67 -14.78 6.44 8.03
CA ILE A 67 -15.89 6.54 7.06
C ILE A 67 -16.65 5.22 6.94
N LEU A 68 -15.94 4.09 6.94
CA LEU A 68 -16.54 2.74 6.92
C LEU A 68 -17.20 2.35 8.25
N GLY A 69 -17.21 3.26 9.25
CA GLY A 69 -17.90 3.09 10.51
C GLY A 69 -17.15 2.23 11.53
N VAL A 70 -15.83 2.05 11.38
CA VAL A 70 -15.01 1.29 12.32
C VAL A 70 -14.91 2.04 13.65
N GLY A 71 -15.12 1.32 14.75
CA GLY A 71 -15.06 1.82 16.12
C GLY A 71 -14.50 0.80 17.13
N ALA A 72 -14.54 1.16 18.42
CA ALA A 72 -13.84 0.43 19.48
C ALA A 72 -14.30 -1.04 19.69
N ASP A 73 -15.55 -1.34 19.34
CA ASP A 73 -16.12 -2.69 19.53
C ASP A 73 -16.13 -3.52 18.24
N ASP A 74 -15.34 -3.11 17.25
CA ASP A 74 -15.28 -3.76 15.96
C ASP A 74 -14.00 -4.59 15.76
N ILE A 75 -14.11 -5.58 14.88
CA ILE A 75 -13.00 -6.32 14.27
C ILE A 75 -12.76 -5.76 12.87
N VAL A 76 -11.49 -5.60 12.50
CA VAL A 76 -11.06 -5.35 11.13
C VAL A 76 -10.15 -6.50 10.68
N ILE A 77 -10.48 -7.13 9.57
CA ILE A 77 -9.66 -8.19 8.98
C ILE A 77 -8.46 -7.55 8.28
N CYS A 78 -7.25 -7.97 8.62
CA CYS A 78 -5.99 -7.42 8.15
C CYS A 78 -5.04 -8.50 7.65
N PRO A 79 -4.19 -8.24 6.63
CA PRO A 79 -3.10 -9.15 6.32
C PRO A 79 -2.01 -9.09 7.41
N THR A 80 -1.39 -10.24 7.70
CA THR A 80 -0.26 -10.27 8.63
C THR A 80 1.05 -9.82 8.00
N LEU A 81 1.23 -10.07 6.68
CA LEU A 81 2.40 -9.67 5.91
C LEU A 81 2.15 -8.30 5.29
N THR A 82 2.49 -7.26 6.02
CA THR A 82 2.39 -5.87 5.56
C THR A 82 3.27 -4.96 6.41
N PHE A 83 3.48 -3.73 5.95
CA PHE A 83 4.03 -2.68 6.80
C PHE A 83 3.01 -2.29 7.89
N ILE A 84 3.48 -2.16 9.12
CA ILE A 84 2.62 -1.94 10.31
C ILE A 84 1.67 -0.74 10.17
N ALA A 85 2.01 0.25 9.34
CA ALA A 85 1.19 1.44 9.12
C ALA A 85 -0.17 1.14 8.43
N ALA A 86 -0.31 -0.02 7.77
CA ALA A 86 -1.59 -0.49 7.24
C ALA A 86 -2.58 -0.87 8.37
N VAL A 87 -2.06 -1.34 9.51
CA VAL A 87 -2.87 -1.86 10.63
C VAL A 87 -3.01 -0.86 11.77
N ASN A 88 -2.01 0.01 12.00
CA ASN A 88 -2.06 0.99 13.08
C ASN A 88 -3.37 1.79 13.15
N PRO A 89 -3.98 2.24 12.02
CA PRO A 89 -5.24 2.98 12.02
C PRO A 89 -6.42 2.24 12.65
N VAL A 90 -6.43 0.89 12.59
CA VAL A 90 -7.42 0.07 13.30
C VAL A 90 -7.37 0.36 14.80
N ARG A 91 -6.14 0.37 15.35
CA ARG A 91 -5.94 0.66 16.78
C ARG A 91 -6.17 2.12 17.15
N TYR A 92 -5.98 3.06 16.24
CA TYR A 92 -6.33 4.47 16.47
C TYR A 92 -7.82 4.66 16.72
N LEU A 93 -8.67 3.84 16.09
CA LEU A 93 -10.13 3.82 16.28
C LEU A 93 -10.57 2.93 17.45
N GLY A 94 -9.64 2.26 18.14
CA GLY A 94 -9.95 1.35 19.25
C GLY A 94 -10.39 -0.05 18.80
N ALA A 95 -10.55 -0.30 17.50
CA ALA A 95 -10.92 -1.59 16.94
C ALA A 95 -9.78 -2.63 17.08
N GLU A 96 -10.10 -3.90 16.90
CA GLU A 96 -9.16 -5.01 16.99
C GLU A 96 -8.89 -5.61 15.60
N PRO A 97 -7.62 -5.86 15.24
CA PRO A 97 -7.30 -6.59 14.03
C PRO A 97 -7.44 -8.11 14.23
N VAL A 98 -7.92 -8.80 13.21
CA VAL A 98 -7.72 -10.24 13.03
C VAL A 98 -6.84 -10.44 11.81
N PHE A 99 -5.77 -11.22 11.96
CA PHE A 99 -4.74 -11.36 10.95
C PHE A 99 -4.94 -12.61 10.10
N ILE A 100 -4.95 -12.42 8.78
CA ILE A 100 -5.01 -13.48 7.77
C ILE A 100 -3.64 -13.61 7.10
N ASP A 101 -3.26 -14.84 6.78
CA ASP A 101 -2.03 -15.16 6.06
C ASP A 101 -2.07 -14.68 4.60
N CYS A 102 -0.92 -14.66 3.95
CA CYS A 102 -0.78 -14.33 2.54
C CYS A 102 -0.79 -15.57 1.63
N GLY A 103 -1.09 -15.34 0.36
CA GLY A 103 -0.87 -16.27 -0.75
C GLY A 103 0.55 -16.18 -1.32
N ASP A 104 0.73 -16.78 -2.50
CA ASP A 104 2.02 -16.80 -3.21
C ASP A 104 2.41 -15.43 -3.80
N ASP A 105 1.50 -14.49 -3.82
CA ASP A 105 1.61 -13.11 -4.31
C ASP A 105 1.93 -12.08 -3.21
N PHE A 106 2.25 -12.52 -1.99
CA PHE A 106 2.42 -11.72 -0.77
C PHE A 106 1.14 -11.11 -0.19
N CYS A 107 0.07 -11.04 -0.96
CA CYS A 107 -1.17 -10.40 -0.55
C CYS A 107 -2.06 -11.38 0.24
N MET A 108 -3.09 -10.86 0.91
CA MET A 108 -4.04 -11.65 1.69
C MET A 108 -4.58 -12.82 0.85
N ASP A 109 -4.51 -14.06 1.39
CA ASP A 109 -5.07 -15.25 0.75
C ASP A 109 -6.60 -15.24 0.83
N PRO A 110 -7.30 -15.15 -0.32
CA PRO A 110 -8.76 -15.12 -0.34
C PRO A 110 -9.43 -16.39 0.21
N ALA A 111 -8.77 -17.56 0.11
CA ALA A 111 -9.30 -18.81 0.64
C ALA A 111 -9.23 -18.85 2.17
N LYS A 112 -8.16 -18.31 2.75
CA LYS A 112 -8.02 -18.18 4.21
C LYS A 112 -8.97 -17.11 4.77
N LEU A 113 -9.19 -16.02 4.05
CA LEU A 113 -10.21 -15.02 4.37
C LEU A 113 -11.61 -15.64 4.40
N GLU A 114 -12.00 -16.35 3.35
CA GLU A 114 -13.29 -17.05 3.26
C GLU A 114 -13.46 -18.09 4.38
N ARG A 115 -12.39 -18.86 4.69
CA ARG A 115 -12.40 -19.84 5.76
C ARG A 115 -12.65 -19.20 7.12
N TYR A 116 -11.94 -18.12 7.47
CA TYR A 116 -12.17 -17.40 8.72
C TYR A 116 -13.62 -16.93 8.85
N LEU A 117 -14.17 -16.31 7.81
CA LEU A 117 -15.57 -15.84 7.84
C LEU A 117 -16.60 -16.97 7.94
N ARG A 118 -16.30 -18.14 7.37
CA ARG A 118 -17.20 -19.30 7.38
C ARG A 118 -17.12 -20.10 8.68
N GLU A 119 -15.92 -20.26 9.27
CA GLU A 119 -15.66 -21.22 10.35
C GLU A 119 -15.53 -20.55 11.72
N ASP A 120 -15.19 -19.28 11.78
CA ASP A 120 -14.92 -18.53 12.99
C ASP A 120 -15.87 -17.34 13.21
N CYS A 121 -16.87 -17.18 12.33
CA CYS A 121 -17.86 -16.12 12.42
C CYS A 121 -19.26 -16.64 12.15
N HIS A 122 -20.26 -15.95 12.69
CA HIS A 122 -21.66 -16.19 12.35
C HIS A 122 -22.36 -14.88 11.96
N ALA A 123 -23.47 -15.02 11.22
CA ALA A 123 -24.33 -13.89 10.88
C ALA A 123 -25.40 -13.70 11.96
N GLU A 124 -25.49 -12.47 12.49
CA GLU A 124 -26.59 -12.04 13.35
C GLU A 124 -27.29 -10.85 12.71
N GLN A 125 -28.56 -11.03 12.32
CA GLN A 125 -29.32 -10.05 11.53
C GLN A 125 -28.61 -9.69 10.20
N ARG A 126 -27.92 -8.55 10.14
CA ARG A 126 -27.16 -8.07 8.96
C ARG A 126 -25.69 -7.79 9.27
N THR A 127 -25.21 -8.28 10.39
CA THR A 127 -23.83 -8.11 10.83
C THR A 127 -23.13 -9.45 10.92
N ILE A 128 -21.83 -9.46 10.74
CA ILE A 128 -20.98 -10.64 10.95
C ILE A 128 -20.29 -10.47 12.29
N ILE A 129 -20.42 -11.48 13.13
CA ILE A 129 -19.88 -11.53 14.50
C ILE A 129 -18.72 -12.53 14.54
N ASP A 130 -17.59 -12.14 15.08
CA ASP A 130 -16.48 -13.04 15.40
C ASP A 130 -16.82 -13.88 16.64
N ASP A 131 -16.81 -15.19 16.52
CA ASP A 131 -17.27 -16.13 17.55
C ASP A 131 -16.39 -16.10 18.81
N ALA A 132 -15.11 -15.77 18.68
CA ALA A 132 -14.19 -15.75 19.79
C ALA A 132 -14.31 -14.51 20.67
N THR A 133 -14.70 -13.38 20.09
CA THR A 133 -14.74 -12.08 20.80
C THR A 133 -16.18 -11.55 20.99
N GLY A 134 -17.14 -12.04 20.22
CA GLY A 134 -18.48 -11.50 20.14
C GLY A 134 -18.57 -10.10 19.49
N LYS A 135 -17.51 -9.64 18.84
CA LYS A 135 -17.43 -8.32 18.20
C LYS A 135 -17.87 -8.37 16.75
N VAL A 136 -18.32 -7.23 16.24
CA VAL A 136 -18.73 -7.07 14.84
C VAL A 136 -17.50 -7.03 13.93
N VAL A 137 -17.46 -7.88 12.92
CA VAL A 137 -16.52 -7.75 11.80
C VAL A 137 -17.00 -6.60 10.92
N ARG A 138 -16.24 -5.50 10.89
CA ARG A 138 -16.69 -4.25 10.27
C ARG A 138 -16.15 -4.01 8.87
N ALA A 139 -14.90 -4.38 8.60
CA ALA A 139 -14.24 -4.11 7.32
C ALA A 139 -13.10 -5.10 7.06
N ILE A 140 -12.69 -5.17 5.79
CA ILE A 140 -11.49 -5.88 5.33
C ILE A 140 -10.49 -4.85 4.83
N ILE A 141 -9.24 -4.89 5.31
CA ILE A 141 -8.11 -4.16 4.71
C ILE A 141 -7.39 -5.10 3.75
N VAL A 142 -7.34 -4.73 2.49
CA VAL A 142 -6.60 -5.45 1.44
C VAL A 142 -5.36 -4.64 1.10
N VAL A 143 -4.18 -5.17 1.39
CA VAL A 143 -2.91 -4.50 1.07
C VAL A 143 -2.34 -5.06 -0.23
N HIS A 144 -2.00 -4.16 -1.15
CA HIS A 144 -1.32 -4.47 -2.41
C HIS A 144 0.20 -4.46 -2.21
N VAL A 145 0.70 -5.53 -1.59
CA VAL A 145 2.08 -5.64 -1.11
C VAL A 145 3.08 -5.51 -2.26
N PHE A 146 4.05 -4.61 -2.11
CA PHE A 146 5.09 -4.32 -3.11
C PHE A 146 4.56 -3.90 -4.49
N GLY A 147 3.32 -3.40 -4.52
CA GLY A 147 2.65 -2.97 -5.75
C GLY A 147 1.96 -4.11 -6.51
N VAL A 148 1.98 -5.33 -5.99
CA VAL A 148 1.21 -6.46 -6.52
C VAL A 148 -0.25 -6.30 -6.14
N ILE A 149 -1.16 -6.34 -7.10
CA ILE A 149 -2.59 -6.29 -6.82
C ILE A 149 -3.02 -7.64 -6.25
N ALA A 150 -3.63 -7.62 -5.07
CA ALA A 150 -4.18 -8.81 -4.42
C ALA A 150 -5.23 -9.51 -5.31
N GLY A 151 -5.57 -10.74 -4.98
CA GLY A 151 -6.60 -11.52 -5.68
C GLY A 151 -8.00 -10.92 -5.57
N MET A 152 -8.17 -9.66 -6.05
CA MET A 152 -9.34 -8.81 -5.82
C MET A 152 -10.65 -9.43 -6.30
N GLU A 153 -10.66 -10.18 -7.40
CA GLU A 153 -11.91 -10.80 -7.86
C GLU A 153 -12.53 -11.70 -6.77
N ARG A 154 -11.70 -12.55 -6.20
CA ARG A 154 -12.16 -13.47 -5.17
C ARG A 154 -12.38 -12.79 -3.81
N ILE A 155 -11.53 -11.83 -3.45
CA ILE A 155 -11.70 -11.05 -2.23
C ILE A 155 -13.03 -10.29 -2.27
N MET A 156 -13.36 -9.65 -3.39
CA MET A 156 -14.61 -8.91 -3.54
C MET A 156 -15.85 -9.83 -3.59
N ASP A 157 -15.72 -11.06 -4.11
CA ASP A 157 -16.79 -12.05 -4.04
C ASP A 157 -17.07 -12.45 -2.58
N VAL A 158 -16.03 -12.68 -1.79
CA VAL A 158 -16.15 -12.97 -0.35
C VAL A 158 -16.73 -11.76 0.39
N ALA A 159 -16.17 -10.56 0.17
CA ALA A 159 -16.67 -9.34 0.79
C ALA A 159 -18.16 -9.11 0.52
N ALA A 160 -18.61 -9.30 -0.73
CA ALA A 160 -20.02 -9.16 -1.12
C ALA A 160 -20.91 -10.23 -0.47
N ALA A 161 -20.45 -11.49 -0.38
CA ALA A 161 -21.20 -12.59 0.24
C ALA A 161 -21.47 -12.34 1.73
N TYR A 162 -20.58 -11.66 2.43
CA TYR A 162 -20.71 -11.34 3.85
C TYR A 162 -21.15 -9.89 4.12
N GLY A 163 -21.34 -9.07 3.08
CA GLY A 163 -21.74 -7.67 3.20
C GLY A 163 -20.69 -6.77 3.88
N LEU A 164 -19.42 -7.11 3.74
CA LEU A 164 -18.30 -6.39 4.33
C LEU A 164 -17.69 -5.40 3.34
N PRO A 165 -17.43 -4.15 3.72
CA PRO A 165 -16.68 -3.23 2.88
C PRO A 165 -15.19 -3.59 2.83
N ALA A 166 -14.57 -3.36 1.67
CA ALA A 166 -13.15 -3.57 1.43
C ALA A 166 -12.41 -2.23 1.26
N LEU A 167 -11.44 -1.98 2.15
CA LEU A 167 -10.50 -0.87 2.05
C LEU A 167 -9.22 -1.36 1.37
N GLU A 168 -8.89 -0.78 0.21
CA GLU A 168 -7.62 -1.08 -0.46
C GLU A 168 -6.50 -0.18 0.07
N ASP A 169 -5.52 -0.78 0.74
CA ASP A 169 -4.23 -0.14 0.98
C ASP A 169 -3.38 -0.30 -0.28
N ALA A 170 -3.49 0.68 -1.18
CA ALA A 170 -2.73 0.79 -2.42
C ALA A 170 -1.50 1.70 -2.26
N THR A 171 -1.02 1.91 -1.03
CA THR A 171 0.10 2.81 -0.71
C THR A 171 1.42 2.43 -1.40
N GLU A 172 1.50 1.24 -1.98
CA GLU A 172 2.65 0.70 -2.70
C GLU A 172 2.36 0.44 -4.19
N ALA A 173 1.10 0.63 -4.62
CA ALA A 173 0.61 0.12 -5.89
C ALA A 173 0.24 1.21 -6.92
N MET A 174 0.64 2.46 -6.71
CA MET A 174 0.42 3.51 -7.72
C MET A 174 1.07 3.12 -9.05
N GLY A 175 0.27 3.06 -10.14
CA GLY A 175 0.69 2.60 -11.45
C GLY A 175 0.51 1.10 -11.72
N SER A 176 -0.06 0.34 -10.77
CA SER A 176 -0.44 -1.07 -10.98
C SER A 176 -1.89 -1.18 -11.46
N PHE A 177 -2.11 -1.96 -12.53
CA PHE A 177 -3.42 -2.16 -13.16
C PHE A 177 -3.71 -3.63 -13.38
N MET A 178 -4.96 -4.03 -13.23
CA MET A 178 -5.43 -5.36 -13.61
C MET A 178 -5.40 -5.55 -15.14
N ARG A 179 -5.12 -6.78 -15.57
CA ARG A 179 -5.16 -7.19 -16.97
C ARG A 179 -6.02 -8.45 -17.12
N GLY A 180 -7.07 -8.32 -17.90
CA GLY A 180 -8.06 -9.39 -18.06
C GLY A 180 -8.97 -9.56 -16.83
N GLY A 181 -9.94 -10.47 -16.94
CA GLY A 181 -10.91 -10.72 -15.90
C GLY A 181 -11.94 -9.61 -15.72
N ARG A 182 -12.68 -9.69 -14.62
CA ARG A 182 -13.78 -8.76 -14.29
C ARG A 182 -13.29 -7.30 -14.10
N TYR A 183 -12.07 -7.13 -13.66
CA TYR A 183 -11.48 -5.82 -13.35
C TYR A 183 -10.42 -5.37 -14.35
N ASP A 184 -10.50 -5.86 -15.61
CA ASP A 184 -9.57 -5.44 -16.67
C ASP A 184 -9.48 -3.92 -16.77
N GLY A 185 -8.25 -3.38 -16.80
CA GLY A 185 -7.97 -1.95 -16.85
C GLY A 185 -8.18 -1.17 -15.54
N ARG A 186 -8.67 -1.80 -14.45
CA ARG A 186 -8.83 -1.13 -13.16
C ARG A 186 -7.49 -0.98 -12.45
N HIS A 187 -7.26 0.20 -11.90
CA HIS A 187 -6.09 0.50 -11.06
C HIS A 187 -6.27 -0.07 -9.65
N ALA A 188 -5.17 -0.52 -9.02
CA ALA A 188 -5.16 -0.79 -7.57
C ALA A 188 -5.70 0.42 -6.79
N GLY A 189 -6.52 0.18 -5.77
CA GLY A 189 -7.17 1.24 -5.01
C GLY A 189 -8.50 1.74 -5.60
N THR A 190 -8.94 1.17 -6.75
CA THR A 190 -10.22 1.56 -7.37
C THR A 190 -11.21 0.40 -7.53
N ILE A 191 -10.93 -0.75 -6.92
CA ILE A 191 -11.73 -1.97 -7.04
C ILE A 191 -12.62 -2.15 -5.82
N GLY A 192 -12.10 -1.94 -4.61
CA GLY A 192 -12.85 -1.94 -3.36
C GLY A 192 -13.72 -0.70 -3.17
N ASP A 193 -14.22 -0.51 -1.95
CA ASP A 193 -15.09 0.63 -1.61
C ASP A 193 -14.32 1.96 -1.54
N ILE A 194 -13.15 1.94 -0.90
CA ILE A 194 -12.23 3.08 -0.76
C ILE A 194 -10.81 2.56 -0.99
N GLY A 195 -9.98 3.35 -1.67
CA GLY A 195 -8.56 3.09 -1.82
C GLY A 195 -7.71 4.22 -1.26
N VAL A 196 -6.47 3.89 -0.87
CA VAL A 196 -5.53 4.86 -0.33
C VAL A 196 -4.16 4.69 -0.98
N PHE A 197 -3.62 5.78 -1.52
CA PHE A 197 -2.24 5.86 -2.00
C PHE A 197 -1.33 6.56 -0.99
N SER A 198 -0.03 6.33 -1.10
CA SER A 198 1.02 7.03 -0.35
C SER A 198 2.06 7.61 -1.28
N PHE A 199 2.51 8.80 -0.92
CA PHE A 199 3.58 9.52 -1.60
C PHE A 199 4.75 9.81 -0.65
N ASN A 200 5.00 8.90 0.29
CA ASN A 200 6.17 8.97 1.17
C ASN A 200 7.47 8.90 0.35
N ALA A 201 8.60 9.32 0.93
CA ALA A 201 9.87 9.50 0.23
C ALA A 201 10.35 8.28 -0.60
N ASN A 202 10.08 7.05 -0.14
CA ASN A 202 10.51 5.82 -0.81
C ASN A 202 9.49 5.22 -1.78
N LYS A 203 8.34 5.86 -1.99
CA LYS A 203 7.32 5.38 -2.93
C LYS A 203 7.73 5.66 -4.38
N ILE A 204 7.04 5.04 -5.33
CA ILE A 204 7.39 5.14 -6.76
C ILE A 204 7.37 6.58 -7.28
N ILE A 205 6.46 7.40 -6.75
CA ILE A 205 6.45 8.86 -6.82
C ILE A 205 6.31 9.42 -5.41
N THR A 206 6.84 10.61 -5.18
CA THR A 206 6.89 11.18 -3.84
C THR A 206 6.45 12.64 -3.77
N THR A 207 5.87 13.00 -2.64
CA THR A 207 5.64 14.38 -2.22
C THR A 207 6.39 14.71 -0.91
N GLY A 208 7.45 13.92 -0.60
CA GLY A 208 8.18 13.97 0.67
C GLY A 208 7.47 13.27 1.82
N GLY A 209 6.23 13.44 1.93
CA GLY A 209 5.16 12.78 2.67
C GLY A 209 3.88 13.02 1.90
N GLY A 210 2.75 12.47 2.31
CA GLY A 210 1.48 12.64 1.62
C GLY A 210 0.79 11.33 1.31
N GLY A 211 -0.48 11.41 1.03
CA GLY A 211 -1.34 10.32 0.61
C GLY A 211 -2.53 10.84 -0.18
N MET A 212 -3.33 9.92 -0.71
CA MET A 212 -4.54 10.24 -1.45
C MET A 212 -5.60 9.20 -1.15
N ILE A 213 -6.80 9.64 -0.80
CA ILE A 213 -7.99 8.80 -0.68
C ILE A 213 -8.71 8.85 -2.01
N VAL A 214 -9.08 7.70 -2.54
CA VAL A 214 -9.84 7.57 -3.79
C VAL A 214 -10.99 6.59 -3.60
N SER A 215 -12.01 6.72 -4.45
CA SER A 215 -13.05 5.72 -4.55
C SER A 215 -13.35 5.41 -6.02
N SER A 216 -13.95 4.26 -6.27
CA SER A 216 -14.40 3.89 -7.61
C SER A 216 -15.38 4.95 -8.12
N GLY A 217 -15.14 5.47 -9.32
CA GLY A 217 -15.95 6.54 -9.89
C GLY A 217 -17.43 6.19 -9.95
N GLY A 218 -18.25 7.19 -9.73
CA GLY A 218 -19.70 7.05 -9.84
C GLY A 218 -20.14 6.74 -11.26
N ASP A 219 -20.67 5.54 -11.48
CA ASP A 219 -21.25 5.08 -12.74
C ASP A 219 -22.76 5.42 -12.87
N GLY A 220 -23.28 6.28 -11.99
CA GLY A 220 -24.70 6.62 -11.91
C GLY A 220 -25.56 5.59 -11.17
N THR A 221 -24.96 4.55 -10.61
CA THR A 221 -25.60 3.53 -9.76
C THR A 221 -25.61 3.95 -8.28
N ASP A 222 -26.30 3.18 -7.43
CA ASP A 222 -26.25 3.35 -5.97
C ASP A 222 -24.82 3.19 -5.41
N ALA A 223 -24.00 2.34 -6.04
CA ALA A 223 -22.59 2.18 -5.70
C ALA A 223 -21.80 3.46 -5.99
N GLY A 224 -22.05 4.10 -7.15
CA GLY A 224 -21.43 5.37 -7.50
C GLY A 224 -21.85 6.54 -6.60
N ALA A 225 -23.11 6.57 -6.17
CA ALA A 225 -23.58 7.57 -5.20
C ALA A 225 -22.89 7.40 -3.85
N ARG A 226 -22.70 6.15 -3.38
CA ARG A 226 -21.96 5.82 -2.16
C ARG A 226 -20.48 6.22 -2.27
N ALA A 227 -19.84 5.91 -3.39
CA ALA A 227 -18.44 6.27 -3.64
C ALA A 227 -18.20 7.77 -3.55
N ARG A 228 -19.11 8.58 -4.11
CA ARG A 228 -19.07 10.05 -4.00
C ARG A 228 -19.25 10.51 -2.56
N SER A 229 -20.18 9.91 -1.82
CA SER A 229 -20.40 10.22 -0.40
C SER A 229 -19.15 9.96 0.44
N TYR A 230 -18.38 8.89 0.16
CA TYR A 230 -17.12 8.60 0.86
C TYR A 230 -16.06 9.68 0.62
N ILE A 231 -15.96 10.19 -0.60
CA ILE A 231 -15.01 11.24 -0.96
C ILE A 231 -15.38 12.59 -0.33
N ASP A 232 -16.67 12.94 -0.33
CA ASP A 232 -17.18 14.16 0.34
C ASP A 232 -16.89 14.10 1.83
N GLU A 233 -17.15 12.96 2.48
CA GLU A 233 -16.87 12.76 3.90
C GLU A 233 -15.35 12.76 4.19
N ALA A 234 -14.52 12.17 3.32
CA ALA A 234 -13.07 12.24 3.45
C ALA A 234 -12.58 13.69 3.41
N ARG A 235 -13.11 14.49 2.49
CA ARG A 235 -12.78 15.92 2.36
C ARG A 235 -13.18 16.70 3.61
N TYR A 236 -14.35 16.43 4.14
CA TYR A 236 -14.86 17.04 5.36
C TYR A 236 -14.01 16.66 6.58
N LEU A 237 -13.80 15.36 6.82
CA LEU A 237 -13.05 14.88 7.97
C LEU A 237 -11.58 15.31 7.96
N THR A 238 -10.91 15.29 6.80
CA THR A 238 -9.49 15.68 6.71
C THR A 238 -9.24 17.17 6.87
N THR A 239 -10.29 17.99 6.78
CA THR A 239 -10.25 19.45 6.99
C THR A 239 -10.87 19.88 8.33
N THR A 240 -10.68 19.06 9.36
CA THR A 240 -11.17 19.29 10.74
C THR A 240 -12.70 19.25 10.89
N ALA A 241 -13.44 18.65 9.96
CA ALA A 241 -14.90 18.60 9.95
C ALA A 241 -15.52 20.00 10.14
N LYS A 242 -15.09 20.96 9.31
CA LYS A 242 -15.51 22.36 9.43
C LYS A 242 -16.82 22.59 8.68
N ASP A 243 -17.88 22.92 9.40
CA ASP A 243 -19.21 23.25 8.87
C ASP A 243 -19.35 24.71 8.42
N ASP A 244 -18.70 25.63 9.11
CA ASP A 244 -18.73 27.05 8.81
C ASP A 244 -17.33 27.67 8.85
N GLY A 245 -16.90 28.21 7.71
CA GLY A 245 -15.57 28.81 7.56
C GLY A 245 -15.45 30.20 8.19
N LEU A 246 -16.56 30.90 8.43
CA LEU A 246 -16.55 32.26 8.99
C LEU A 246 -16.49 32.21 10.51
N TYR A 247 -17.33 31.35 11.12
CA TYR A 247 -17.44 31.23 12.57
C TYR A 247 -16.66 30.05 13.15
N PHE A 248 -15.99 29.25 12.28
CA PHE A 248 -15.26 28.05 12.67
C PHE A 248 -16.10 27.07 13.49
N ALA A 249 -17.37 26.87 13.06
CA ALA A 249 -18.25 25.90 13.67
C ALA A 249 -17.91 24.48 13.21
N HIS A 250 -17.97 23.53 14.13
CA HIS A 250 -17.69 22.12 13.92
C HIS A 250 -18.74 21.27 14.63
N ASN A 251 -19.46 20.42 13.91
CA ASN A 251 -20.49 19.54 14.48
C ASN A 251 -19.96 18.11 14.72
N GLU A 252 -18.76 17.80 14.21
CA GLU A 252 -18.13 16.51 14.35
C GLU A 252 -16.63 16.64 14.64
N VAL A 253 -16.02 15.56 15.17
CA VAL A 253 -14.57 15.46 15.36
C VAL A 253 -13.93 15.09 14.03
N GLY A 254 -13.21 16.05 13.46
CA GLY A 254 -12.38 15.84 12.25
C GLY A 254 -10.90 15.92 12.56
N TYR A 255 -10.09 15.83 11.51
CA TYR A 255 -8.64 15.72 11.59
C TYR A 255 -7.96 16.85 10.81
N ASN A 256 -6.81 17.29 11.25
CA ASN A 256 -5.93 18.16 10.47
C ASN A 256 -5.04 17.30 9.57
N TYR A 257 -5.66 16.61 8.61
CA TYR A 257 -5.00 15.63 7.72
C TYR A 257 -4.93 16.08 6.26
N ARG A 258 -5.37 17.28 5.94
CA ARG A 258 -5.34 17.80 4.57
C ARG A 258 -3.89 17.88 4.03
N MET A 259 -3.68 17.48 2.78
CA MET A 259 -2.41 17.64 2.08
C MET A 259 -2.00 19.13 2.02
N LEU A 260 -0.70 19.40 2.12
CA LEU A 260 -0.15 20.74 1.96
C LEU A 260 0.08 21.06 0.48
N ASN A 261 -0.13 22.33 0.10
CA ASN A 261 0.08 22.77 -1.28
C ASN A 261 1.53 22.54 -1.77
N ILE A 262 2.51 22.71 -0.88
CA ILE A 262 3.91 22.44 -1.18
C ILE A 262 4.17 20.93 -1.45
N GLN A 263 3.48 20.04 -0.79
CA GLN A 263 3.53 18.60 -1.08
C GLN A 263 2.87 18.30 -2.44
N ALA A 264 1.70 18.85 -2.68
CA ALA A 264 0.98 18.67 -3.94
C ALA A 264 1.78 19.22 -5.14
N ALA A 265 2.51 20.31 -4.96
CA ALA A 265 3.38 20.90 -5.97
C ALA A 265 4.48 19.92 -6.46
N LEU A 266 5.06 19.11 -5.54
CA LEU A 266 5.93 18.01 -5.93
C LEU A 266 5.14 16.95 -6.70
N GLY A 267 3.96 16.58 -6.19
CA GLY A 267 3.12 15.51 -6.74
C GLY A 267 2.71 15.75 -8.19
N VAL A 268 2.37 16.99 -8.53
CA VAL A 268 1.98 17.39 -9.89
C VAL A 268 3.07 17.07 -10.91
N SER A 269 4.33 17.34 -10.60
CA SER A 269 5.45 17.00 -11.49
C SER A 269 5.75 15.50 -11.48
N GLN A 270 5.66 14.85 -10.29
CA GLN A 270 5.98 13.43 -10.15
C GLN A 270 5.01 12.51 -10.89
N ILE A 271 3.71 12.82 -10.90
CA ILE A 271 2.71 11.98 -11.58
C ILE A 271 2.94 11.96 -13.10
N ASN A 272 3.45 13.03 -13.69
CA ASN A 272 3.77 13.09 -15.11
C ASN A 272 4.92 12.16 -15.52
N GLU A 273 5.81 11.81 -14.59
CA GLU A 273 6.96 10.93 -14.81
C GLU A 273 6.70 9.45 -14.42
N LEU A 274 5.54 9.14 -13.83
CA LEU A 274 5.26 7.83 -13.24
C LEU A 274 5.47 6.67 -14.21
N ASP A 275 4.94 6.73 -15.42
CA ASP A 275 5.08 5.65 -16.40
C ASP A 275 6.53 5.42 -16.79
N LYS A 276 7.30 6.48 -16.97
CA LYS A 276 8.74 6.40 -17.25
C LYS A 276 9.51 5.77 -16.08
N PHE A 277 9.12 6.07 -14.82
CA PHE A 277 9.72 5.43 -13.67
C PHE A 277 9.42 3.92 -13.64
N ILE A 278 8.18 3.53 -13.96
CA ILE A 278 7.78 2.12 -14.06
C ILE A 278 8.60 1.41 -15.14
N GLU A 279 8.77 2.00 -16.33
CA GLU A 279 9.58 1.42 -17.42
C GLU A 279 11.04 1.19 -17.00
N ILE A 280 11.65 2.16 -16.32
CA ILE A 280 13.01 2.02 -15.80
C ILE A 280 13.09 0.87 -14.78
N LYS A 281 12.13 0.80 -13.86
CA LYS A 281 12.09 -0.24 -12.83
C LYS A 281 11.85 -1.62 -13.46
N GLN A 282 10.98 -1.72 -14.45
CA GLN A 282 10.74 -2.96 -15.19
C GLN A 282 12.01 -3.46 -15.89
N ARG A 283 12.76 -2.57 -16.54
CA ARG A 283 14.05 -2.91 -17.17
C ARG A 283 15.06 -3.42 -16.14
N ASN A 284 15.21 -2.71 -15.02
CA ASN A 284 16.12 -3.11 -13.95
C ASN A 284 15.72 -4.47 -13.35
N TYR A 285 14.43 -4.71 -13.15
CA TYR A 285 13.91 -6.00 -12.70
C TYR A 285 14.27 -7.13 -13.67
N ALA A 286 14.07 -6.90 -14.99
CA ALA A 286 14.39 -7.89 -16.02
C ALA A 286 15.88 -8.28 -15.99
N LEU A 287 16.77 -7.31 -15.79
CA LEU A 287 18.21 -7.56 -15.66
C LEU A 287 18.55 -8.37 -14.39
N TYR A 288 17.92 -8.07 -13.24
CA TYR A 288 18.03 -8.90 -12.04
C TYR A 288 17.55 -10.33 -12.29
N ALA A 289 16.40 -10.50 -12.95
CA ALA A 289 15.84 -11.82 -13.25
C ALA A 289 16.75 -12.65 -14.17
N GLU A 290 17.40 -12.01 -15.17
CA GLU A 290 18.39 -12.64 -16.03
C GLU A 290 19.62 -13.14 -15.23
N LEU A 291 20.11 -12.33 -14.30
CA LEU A 291 21.38 -12.57 -13.59
C LEU A 291 21.25 -13.45 -12.33
N LEU A 292 20.08 -13.54 -11.73
CA LEU A 292 19.83 -14.25 -10.47
C LEU A 292 19.05 -15.57 -10.65
N GLY A 293 19.00 -16.12 -11.85
CA GLY A 293 18.37 -17.42 -12.10
C GLY A 293 19.28 -18.60 -11.69
N GLY A 294 18.88 -19.39 -10.69
CA GLY A 294 19.57 -20.62 -10.28
C GLY A 294 20.30 -20.52 -8.92
N GLY A 295 21.00 -21.61 -8.52
CA GLY A 295 21.78 -21.62 -7.28
C GLY A 295 21.00 -21.40 -5.99
N GLY A 296 19.72 -21.80 -5.94
CA GLY A 296 18.87 -21.54 -4.75
C GLY A 296 18.46 -20.07 -4.59
N LEU A 297 18.39 -19.32 -5.68
CA LEU A 297 17.92 -17.95 -5.76
C LEU A 297 16.73 -17.86 -6.71
N ARG A 298 15.67 -17.17 -6.32
CA ARG A 298 14.51 -16.94 -7.16
C ARG A 298 14.01 -15.51 -6.99
N LEU A 299 14.22 -14.68 -7.99
CA LEU A 299 13.53 -13.38 -8.03
C LEU A 299 12.04 -13.66 -8.32
N LEU A 300 11.16 -13.13 -7.45
CA LEU A 300 9.73 -13.42 -7.58
C LEU A 300 9.17 -12.72 -8.82
N PRO A 301 8.48 -13.47 -9.71
CA PRO A 301 8.00 -12.91 -10.96
C PRO A 301 6.82 -11.96 -10.72
N PRO A 302 6.60 -10.99 -11.63
CA PRO A 302 5.37 -10.24 -11.64
C PRO A 302 4.18 -11.16 -11.93
N PRO A 303 3.00 -10.88 -11.36
CA PRO A 303 1.78 -11.61 -11.72
C PRO A 303 1.42 -11.41 -13.19
N GLU A 304 0.95 -12.49 -13.87
CA GLU A 304 0.65 -12.45 -15.29
C GLU A 304 -0.57 -11.59 -15.64
N ASN A 305 -1.55 -11.53 -14.73
CA ASN A 305 -2.82 -10.86 -14.91
C ASN A 305 -2.82 -9.39 -14.47
N GLN A 306 -1.66 -8.74 -14.43
CA GLN A 306 -1.57 -7.33 -14.05
C GLN A 306 -0.38 -6.62 -14.70
N ARG A 307 -0.51 -5.30 -14.86
CA ARG A 307 0.60 -4.39 -15.05
C ARG A 307 1.09 -4.02 -13.66
N TRP A 308 2.26 -4.52 -13.27
CA TRP A 308 2.87 -4.26 -11.98
C TRP A 308 3.80 -3.03 -12.04
N ASN A 309 3.80 -2.21 -10.99
CA ASN A 309 4.64 -1.01 -10.92
C ASN A 309 6.11 -1.28 -10.55
N HIS A 310 6.47 -2.52 -10.22
CA HIS A 310 7.83 -2.91 -9.81
C HIS A 310 8.37 -2.08 -8.64
N TRP A 311 7.54 -1.77 -7.62
CA TRP A 311 7.99 -0.91 -6.51
C TRP A 311 9.19 -1.50 -5.78
N PHE A 312 9.19 -2.79 -5.40
CA PHE A 312 10.34 -3.52 -4.88
C PHE A 312 10.64 -4.79 -5.70
N TYR A 313 11.92 -5.24 -5.64
CA TYR A 313 12.36 -6.49 -6.26
C TYR A 313 12.64 -7.48 -5.14
N SER A 314 11.79 -8.48 -4.97
CA SER A 314 11.83 -9.45 -3.90
C SER A 314 12.56 -10.72 -4.35
N LEU A 315 13.73 -10.95 -3.78
CA LEU A 315 14.52 -12.15 -4.00
C LEU A 315 14.20 -13.18 -2.92
N TYR A 316 13.71 -14.35 -3.32
CA TYR A 316 13.58 -15.51 -2.47
C TYR A 316 14.91 -16.25 -2.45
N ILE A 317 15.48 -16.47 -1.27
CA ILE A 317 16.76 -17.15 -1.05
C ILE A 317 16.47 -18.44 -0.32
N TYR A 318 16.61 -19.59 -1.02
CA TYR A 318 16.45 -20.90 -0.41
C TYR A 318 17.59 -21.16 0.56
N ASP A 319 17.29 -21.86 1.66
CA ASP A 319 18.31 -22.26 2.62
C ASP A 319 19.31 -23.25 2.04
N ASP A 320 20.49 -23.26 2.63
CA ASP A 320 21.43 -24.34 2.45
C ASP A 320 20.99 -25.57 3.29
N ASP A 321 21.61 -26.73 3.06
CA ASP A 321 21.32 -27.97 3.77
C ASP A 321 21.73 -27.96 5.27
N ASP A 322 22.08 -26.81 5.83
CA ASP A 322 22.53 -26.65 7.23
C ASP A 322 21.40 -26.63 8.27
N GLY A 323 20.14 -26.70 7.84
CA GLY A 323 18.96 -26.82 8.70
C GLY A 323 18.60 -25.58 9.51
N ASN A 324 19.19 -24.41 9.19
CA ASN A 324 18.87 -23.14 9.85
C ASN A 324 18.09 -22.20 8.94
N PRO A 325 16.74 -22.17 9.02
CA PRO A 325 15.90 -21.39 8.12
C PRO A 325 16.20 -19.89 8.15
N GLY A 326 16.46 -19.30 6.96
CA GLY A 326 16.77 -17.89 6.78
C GLY A 326 18.23 -17.50 7.00
N ALA A 327 19.09 -18.44 7.41
CA ALA A 327 20.52 -18.14 7.67
C ALA A 327 21.26 -17.69 6.42
N ARG A 328 20.97 -18.29 5.27
CA ARG A 328 21.56 -17.88 3.99
C ARG A 328 21.13 -16.49 3.59
N ARG A 329 19.84 -16.15 3.71
CA ARG A 329 19.33 -14.80 3.45
C ARG A 329 20.08 -13.76 4.30
N ASP A 330 20.29 -14.05 5.58
CA ASP A 330 20.99 -13.14 6.51
C ASP A 330 22.47 -13.00 6.16
N ARG A 331 23.16 -14.08 5.71
CA ARG A 331 24.54 -14.00 5.23
C ARG A 331 24.65 -13.10 3.99
N VAL A 332 23.77 -13.29 3.00
CA VAL A 332 23.71 -12.47 1.79
C VAL A 332 23.45 -11.02 2.13
N MET A 333 22.47 -10.74 2.98
CA MET A 333 22.12 -9.38 3.43
C MET A 333 23.32 -8.69 4.10
N LYS A 334 23.98 -9.35 5.05
CA LYS A 334 25.16 -8.80 5.74
C LYS A 334 26.31 -8.50 4.78
N ALA A 335 26.54 -9.38 3.80
CA ALA A 335 27.58 -9.21 2.79
C ALA A 335 27.29 -7.99 1.90
N LEU A 336 26.04 -7.81 1.45
CA LEU A 336 25.63 -6.66 0.65
C LEU A 336 25.81 -5.35 1.43
N ILE A 337 25.37 -5.31 2.68
CA ILE A 337 25.51 -4.13 3.55
C ILE A 337 26.98 -3.79 3.77
N ALA A 338 27.86 -4.77 3.98
CA ALA A 338 29.30 -4.55 4.14
C ALA A 338 29.96 -3.92 2.91
N GLU A 339 29.40 -4.13 1.73
CA GLU A 339 29.86 -3.57 0.45
C GLU A 339 29.13 -2.26 0.06
N GLY A 340 28.36 -1.67 0.99
CA GLY A 340 27.64 -0.39 0.78
C GLY A 340 26.35 -0.53 0.00
N VAL A 341 25.81 -1.76 -0.17
CA VAL A 341 24.54 -2.02 -0.86
C VAL A 341 23.42 -2.11 0.16
N GLN A 342 22.46 -1.19 0.09
CA GLN A 342 21.28 -1.23 0.95
C GLN A 342 20.28 -2.25 0.46
N CYS A 343 19.89 -3.17 1.32
CA CYS A 343 18.82 -4.14 1.12
C CYS A 343 18.05 -4.32 2.43
N ARG A 344 16.87 -4.90 2.37
CA ARG A 344 16.04 -5.15 3.57
C ARG A 344 15.32 -6.50 3.44
N PRO A 345 15.19 -7.25 4.54
CA PRO A 345 14.26 -8.37 4.55
C PRO A 345 12.83 -7.84 4.37
N VAL A 346 11.89 -8.71 4.06
CA VAL A 346 10.47 -8.36 4.21
C VAL A 346 10.18 -8.03 5.68
N TRP A 347 9.12 -7.30 5.93
CA TRP A 347 8.78 -6.86 7.30
C TRP A 347 8.58 -8.04 8.25
N LYS A 348 8.83 -7.80 9.52
CA LYS A 348 8.32 -8.68 10.59
C LYS A 348 6.81 -8.74 10.52
N LEU A 349 6.26 -9.95 10.63
CA LEU A 349 4.82 -10.15 10.62
C LEU A 349 4.15 -9.32 11.71
N VAL A 350 3.06 -8.62 11.35
CA VAL A 350 2.46 -7.63 12.25
C VAL A 350 1.98 -8.30 13.54
N HIS A 351 1.33 -9.47 13.47
CA HIS A 351 0.82 -10.18 14.65
C HIS A 351 1.91 -10.66 15.64
N THR A 352 3.19 -10.73 15.20
CA THR A 352 4.31 -11.13 16.09
C THR A 352 4.94 -9.93 16.80
N GLN A 353 4.57 -8.71 16.45
CA GLN A 353 5.14 -7.49 17.04
C GLN A 353 4.42 -7.11 18.34
N GLU A 354 5.16 -6.50 19.25
CA GLU A 354 4.69 -6.22 20.61
C GLU A 354 3.31 -5.57 20.72
N PRO A 355 2.93 -4.58 19.86
CA PRO A 355 1.61 -3.96 19.92
C PRO A 355 0.46 -4.88 19.49
N TYR A 356 0.76 -6.01 18.83
CA TYR A 356 -0.24 -6.84 18.15
C TYR A 356 -0.24 -8.31 18.56
N LYS A 357 0.71 -8.76 19.37
CA LYS A 357 0.87 -10.18 19.77
C LYS A 357 -0.33 -10.77 20.52
N GLU A 358 -1.15 -9.93 21.11
CA GLU A 358 -2.36 -10.34 21.84
C GLU A 358 -3.57 -10.56 20.91
N PHE A 359 -3.48 -10.13 19.65
CA PHE A 359 -4.57 -10.26 18.70
C PHE A 359 -4.46 -11.53 17.87
N ARG A 360 -5.62 -12.05 17.47
CA ARG A 360 -5.74 -13.32 16.77
C ARG A 360 -5.09 -13.27 15.39
N ALA A 361 -4.34 -14.32 15.06
CA ALA A 361 -3.88 -14.63 13.73
C ALA A 361 -4.35 -16.04 13.36
N THR A 362 -4.85 -16.22 12.12
CA THR A 362 -5.41 -17.49 11.66
C THR A 362 -4.50 -18.13 10.62
N ASP A 363 -4.12 -19.39 10.84
CA ASP A 363 -3.42 -20.27 9.88
C ASP A 363 -2.23 -19.63 9.15
N VAL A 364 -1.36 -18.95 9.89
CA VAL A 364 -0.20 -18.26 9.32
C VAL A 364 0.92 -19.25 9.06
N GLU A 365 1.20 -19.49 7.79
CA GLU A 365 2.27 -20.41 7.33
C GLU A 365 3.16 -19.74 6.27
N ARG A 366 2.55 -19.25 5.19
CA ARG A 366 3.25 -18.65 4.05
C ARG A 366 3.98 -17.37 4.44
N ALA A 367 3.38 -16.53 5.25
CA ALA A 367 4.01 -15.30 5.71
C ALA A 367 5.28 -15.58 6.55
N TYR A 368 5.28 -16.63 7.38
CA TYR A 368 6.51 -17.06 8.12
C TYR A 368 7.62 -17.54 7.18
N ASP A 369 7.27 -18.23 6.10
CA ASP A 369 8.22 -18.62 5.07
C ASP A 369 8.86 -17.40 4.41
N TYR A 370 8.03 -16.44 3.98
CA TYR A 370 8.51 -15.19 3.38
C TYR A 370 9.34 -14.34 4.33
N GLU A 371 8.96 -14.23 5.60
CA GLU A 371 9.73 -13.49 6.62
C GLU A 371 11.17 -14.01 6.73
N LYS A 372 11.39 -15.32 6.56
CA LYS A 372 12.71 -15.94 6.64
C LYS A 372 13.52 -15.79 5.35
N HIS A 373 12.88 -15.88 4.19
CA HIS A 373 13.60 -16.10 2.93
C HIS A 373 13.64 -14.90 2.00
N ILE A 374 12.79 -13.87 2.18
CA ILE A 374 12.74 -12.73 1.26
C ILE A 374 13.76 -11.66 1.63
N LEU A 375 14.47 -11.18 0.59
CA LEU A 375 15.34 -10.02 0.62
C LEU A 375 14.95 -9.06 -0.51
N ASN A 376 14.57 -7.82 -0.16
CA ASN A 376 14.31 -6.76 -1.13
C ASN A 376 15.62 -6.11 -1.58
N LEU A 377 15.82 -6.03 -2.89
CA LEU A 377 17.01 -5.53 -3.55
C LEU A 377 16.90 -4.06 -3.93
N PRO A 378 18.04 -3.36 -4.19
CA PRO A 378 18.05 -1.99 -4.71
C PRO A 378 17.15 -1.84 -5.94
N CYS A 379 16.29 -0.81 -5.92
CA CYS A 379 15.26 -0.64 -6.94
C CYS A 379 15.00 0.83 -7.32
N SER A 380 15.93 1.74 -6.99
CA SER A 380 15.83 3.16 -7.39
C SER A 380 15.80 3.32 -8.91
N THR A 381 15.10 4.31 -9.41
CA THR A 381 15.10 4.64 -10.85
C THR A 381 16.45 5.18 -11.35
N SER A 382 17.32 5.62 -10.43
CA SER A 382 18.69 6.04 -10.71
C SER A 382 19.69 4.89 -10.78
N LEU A 383 19.26 3.65 -10.52
CA LEU A 383 20.13 2.47 -10.52
C LEU A 383 20.61 2.16 -11.95
N SER A 384 21.93 2.12 -12.16
CA SER A 384 22.53 1.77 -13.45
C SER A 384 22.59 0.25 -13.66
N GLU A 385 22.78 -0.18 -14.92
CA GLU A 385 22.99 -1.61 -15.22
C GLU A 385 24.24 -2.17 -14.54
N ASP A 386 25.31 -1.37 -14.44
CA ASP A 386 26.53 -1.74 -13.72
C ASP A 386 26.29 -1.94 -12.23
N ASP A 387 25.43 -1.14 -11.62
CA ASP A 387 25.02 -1.31 -10.22
C ASP A 387 24.26 -2.63 -10.03
N VAL A 388 23.31 -2.94 -10.93
CA VAL A 388 22.58 -4.20 -10.91
C VAL A 388 23.54 -5.39 -11.03
N ARG A 389 24.48 -5.36 -12.01
CA ARG A 389 25.47 -6.42 -12.20
C ARG A 389 26.39 -6.56 -10.99
N TYR A 390 26.78 -5.46 -10.38
CA TYR A 390 27.59 -5.47 -9.16
C TYR A 390 26.84 -6.14 -7.99
N VAL A 391 25.58 -5.76 -7.75
CA VAL A 391 24.74 -6.36 -6.71
C VAL A 391 24.56 -7.87 -6.95
N CYS A 392 24.25 -8.27 -8.19
CA CYS A 392 24.09 -9.69 -8.53
C CYS A 392 25.38 -10.49 -8.31
N LYS A 393 26.54 -9.95 -8.69
CA LYS A 393 27.85 -10.59 -8.45
C LYS A 393 28.09 -10.85 -6.95
N LEU A 394 27.73 -9.91 -6.09
CA LEU A 394 27.87 -10.06 -4.65
C LEU A 394 26.92 -11.15 -4.10
N ILE A 395 25.70 -11.24 -4.62
CA ILE A 395 24.70 -12.24 -4.20
C ILE A 395 25.14 -13.65 -4.61
N VAL A 396 25.52 -13.84 -5.87
CA VAL A 396 25.90 -15.17 -6.41
C VAL A 396 27.19 -15.69 -5.78
N GLY A 397 28.08 -14.83 -5.34
CA GLY A 397 29.34 -15.19 -4.66
C GLY A 397 29.18 -15.62 -3.20
N LYS A 398 27.99 -15.71 -2.68
CA LYS A 398 27.66 -16.05 -1.28
C LYS A 398 26.65 -17.18 -1.19
#